data_064f8e5641eba26794d2159b1868ed1e
#
_entry.id   064f8e5641eba26794d2159b1868ed1e
#
_cell.length_a   1.000
_cell.length_b   1.000
_cell.length_c   1.000
_cell.angle_alpha   90.00
_cell.angle_beta   90.00
_cell.angle_gamma   90.00
#
_symmetry.space_group_name_H-M   'P 1'
#
loop_
_entity.id
_entity.type
_entity.pdbx_description
1 polymer ?
#
loop_
_entity_poly.entity_id
_entity_poly.type
_entity_poly.pdbx_seq_one_letter_code
_entity_poly.pdbx_strand_id
1 'polypeptide(L)'
;MHLPSQTPTKTPTPVNTENPASQPASSRQRLWVALAALTVIGFMAWWSGSALLAMGRLDKARELISANQPEKAWQYLAPLNPSRTGSGEVAFLGAQAARRLKQTTMAKACLENAAKNGWPPEAISLESALLDLQSGNPGPGMENLIDSLQGEYPERPRVLEALVPALFRQFDLDRAQYCATLWTELEPTNPRAWVWLGRVEEKLLNRPPAEAAFQKALEVAPEDTEALAWMARQLQRRRQPAEAMTLLARLKSLDSSREDLSLIEGKCLQDLGREEEARSSLREAVKRNPVNTDGWLELGRLELNTNHPEIAEAAFSQVLKLNPADREALFSMAQALERQGKKTQAETVRNRQIQVEKDLKATRDAAQKIRENPKDPAPRVEIAGLMLQNGLVQEGGRWLQSALDLDPQYTPARDLLTKYGLR
;
A
#
# COMPACT_ATOMS: atom_id res chain seq x y z
N MET A 1 90.71 -35.36 55.31
CA MET A 1 90.89 -36.73 55.97
C MET A 1 89.92 -37.69 55.39
N HIS A 2 90.38 -38.79 54.89
CA HIS A 2 89.77 -40.07 54.54
C HIS A 2 88.69 -40.18 53.47
N LEU A 3 89.12 -40.49 52.28
CA LEU A 3 88.55 -41.62 51.49
C LEU A 3 88.58 -42.93 52.26
N PRO A 4 87.79 -43.99 52.06
CA PRO A 4 87.58 -44.73 50.81
C PRO A 4 86.13 -45.17 50.69
N SER A 5 85.61 -45.88 49.72
CA SER A 5 86.11 -47.00 48.91
C SER A 5 85.06 -47.32 47.79
N GLN A 6 85.56 -47.79 46.70
CA GLN A 6 84.84 -48.33 45.55
C GLN A 6 84.15 -49.69 45.88
N THR A 7 82.93 -49.92 45.26
CA THR A 7 82.51 -51.29 44.90
C THR A 7 81.53 -51.24 43.67
N PRO A 8 81.34 -52.27 42.96
CA PRO A 8 81.45 -52.27 41.49
C PRO A 8 80.11 -52.21 40.75
N THR A 9 80.19 -51.73 39.53
CA THR A 9 79.23 -51.62 38.52
C THR A 9 78.55 -52.97 38.19
N LYS A 10 77.21 -53.02 38.29
CA LYS A 10 76.33 -53.99 37.56
C LYS A 10 75.79 -53.32 36.32
N THR A 11 76.19 -53.83 35.18
CA THR A 11 75.58 -53.53 33.84
C THR A 11 74.09 -53.90 33.81
N PRO A 12 73.21 -53.02 33.34
CA PRO A 12 71.87 -53.43 33.08
C PRO A 12 71.76 -54.11 31.69
N THR A 13 71.10 -55.23 31.66
CA THR A 13 70.64 -55.93 30.46
C THR A 13 69.75 -55.09 29.60
N PRO A 14 69.82 -55.13 28.26
CA PRO A 14 68.93 -54.42 27.39
C PRO A 14 67.50 -54.94 27.49
N VAL A 15 66.59 -54.09 27.88
CA VAL A 15 65.14 -54.34 27.78
C VAL A 15 64.75 -54.30 26.30
N ASN A 16 64.35 -55.40 25.77
CA ASN A 16 63.80 -55.61 24.44
C ASN A 16 62.40 -54.97 24.43
N THR A 17 62.25 -53.75 23.94
CA THR A 17 60.96 -53.15 23.68
C THR A 17 60.43 -53.70 22.36
N GLU A 18 59.72 -54.81 22.43
CA GLU A 18 58.89 -55.27 21.36
C GLU A 18 57.77 -54.25 21.13
N ASN A 19 57.85 -53.56 19.98
CA ASN A 19 56.83 -52.72 19.44
C ASN A 19 55.60 -53.59 19.11
N PRO A 20 54.43 -53.33 19.71
CA PRO A 20 53.27 -54.18 19.38
C PRO A 20 52.90 -53.94 17.91
N ALA A 21 53.28 -54.89 17.07
CA ALA A 21 52.88 -54.89 15.68
C ALA A 21 51.36 -54.70 15.58
N SER A 22 50.93 -53.57 14.95
CA SER A 22 49.54 -53.28 14.65
C SER A 22 48.93 -54.48 13.87
N GLN A 23 48.09 -55.25 14.56
CA GLN A 23 47.32 -56.31 13.91
C GLN A 23 46.51 -55.61 12.72
N PRO A 24 46.57 -56.20 11.52
CA PRO A 24 45.82 -55.67 10.39
C PRO A 24 44.31 -55.82 10.70
N ALA A 25 43.62 -54.67 10.69
CA ALA A 25 42.17 -54.61 10.91
C ALA A 25 41.45 -55.71 10.11
N SER A 26 40.54 -56.44 10.74
CA SER A 26 39.82 -57.55 10.11
C SER A 26 39.08 -57.03 8.86
N SER A 27 38.89 -57.90 7.88
CA SER A 27 38.18 -57.54 6.62
C SER A 27 36.81 -56.88 6.87
N ARG A 28 36.13 -57.24 7.93
CA ARG A 28 34.88 -56.64 8.40
C ARG A 28 35.07 -55.20 8.91
N GLN A 29 36.12 -54.92 9.66
CA GLN A 29 36.42 -53.54 10.12
C GLN A 29 36.77 -52.60 8.96
N ARG A 30 37.53 -53.09 7.97
CA ARG A 30 37.83 -52.32 6.74
C ARG A 30 36.56 -52.01 5.91
N LEU A 31 35.62 -52.98 5.85
CA LEU A 31 34.35 -52.83 5.18
C LEU A 31 33.47 -51.75 5.88
N TRP A 32 33.40 -51.76 7.20
CA TRP A 32 32.65 -50.75 7.99
C TRP A 32 33.26 -49.34 7.88
N VAL A 33 34.59 -49.24 7.88
CA VAL A 33 35.29 -47.97 7.67
C VAL A 33 35.05 -47.43 6.25
N ALA A 34 35.07 -48.27 5.23
CA ALA A 34 34.78 -47.89 3.85
C ALA A 34 33.31 -47.44 3.67
N LEU A 35 32.33 -48.12 4.27
CA LEU A 35 30.93 -47.75 4.27
C LEU A 35 30.71 -46.42 5.01
N ALA A 36 31.34 -46.21 6.16
CA ALA A 36 31.28 -44.93 6.88
C ALA A 36 31.90 -43.77 6.07
N ALA A 37 33.03 -44.04 5.40
CA ALA A 37 33.64 -43.04 4.51
C ALA A 37 32.72 -42.67 3.32
N LEU A 38 32.08 -43.66 2.69
CA LEU A 38 31.14 -43.47 1.59
C LEU A 38 29.89 -42.66 2.03
N THR A 39 29.35 -42.93 3.22
CA THR A 39 28.22 -42.18 3.78
C THR A 39 28.61 -40.76 4.09
N VAL A 40 29.80 -40.51 4.62
CA VAL A 40 30.30 -39.11 4.86
C VAL A 40 30.52 -38.37 3.56
N ILE A 41 31.13 -39.03 2.56
CA ILE A 41 31.33 -38.44 1.23
C ILE A 41 29.98 -38.14 0.55
N GLY A 42 29.03 -39.08 0.61
CA GLY A 42 27.68 -38.89 0.09
C GLY A 42 26.94 -37.75 0.79
N PHE A 43 27.07 -37.65 2.12
CA PHE A 43 26.50 -36.59 2.92
C PHE A 43 27.15 -35.23 2.57
N MET A 44 28.48 -35.16 2.43
CA MET A 44 29.18 -33.93 2.01
C MET A 44 28.80 -33.50 0.59
N ALA A 45 28.71 -34.45 -0.36
CA ALA A 45 28.27 -34.16 -1.72
C ALA A 45 26.81 -33.68 -1.78
N TRP A 46 25.93 -34.29 -0.99
CA TRP A 46 24.53 -33.82 -0.88
C TRP A 46 24.44 -32.45 -0.22
N TRP A 47 25.22 -32.20 0.84
CA TRP A 47 25.24 -30.94 1.56
C TRP A 47 25.82 -29.81 0.70
N SER A 48 26.92 -30.05 -0.03
CA SER A 48 27.50 -29.08 -0.96
C SER A 48 26.58 -28.80 -2.15
N GLY A 49 25.91 -29.85 -2.68
CA GLY A 49 24.92 -29.67 -3.76
C GLY A 49 23.71 -28.86 -3.31
N SER A 50 23.21 -29.10 -2.10
CA SER A 50 22.09 -28.32 -1.53
C SER A 50 22.47 -26.87 -1.26
N ALA A 51 23.69 -26.61 -0.82
CA ALA A 51 24.22 -25.26 -0.61
C ALA A 51 24.35 -24.46 -1.92
N LEU A 52 24.88 -25.09 -2.98
CA LEU A 52 24.97 -24.50 -4.32
C LEU A 52 23.59 -24.16 -4.91
N LEU A 53 22.62 -25.06 -4.74
CA LEU A 53 21.24 -24.81 -5.16
C LEU A 53 20.59 -23.65 -4.36
N ALA A 54 20.87 -23.56 -3.07
CA ALA A 54 20.39 -22.46 -2.24
C ALA A 54 21.02 -21.12 -2.66
N MET A 55 22.31 -21.08 -2.98
CA MET A 55 23.00 -19.90 -3.48
C MET A 55 22.42 -19.45 -4.82
N GLY A 56 22.23 -20.35 -5.78
CA GLY A 56 21.61 -20.00 -7.06
C GLY A 56 20.17 -19.46 -6.93
N ARG A 57 19.40 -19.98 -5.99
CA ARG A 57 18.07 -19.44 -5.67
C ARG A 57 18.14 -18.04 -5.07
N LEU A 58 19.11 -17.80 -4.20
CA LEU A 58 19.31 -16.51 -3.55
C LEU A 58 19.71 -15.43 -4.54
N ASP A 59 20.68 -15.72 -5.44
CA ASP A 59 21.11 -14.81 -6.50
C ASP A 59 19.92 -14.45 -7.43
N LYS A 60 19.14 -15.45 -7.81
CA LYS A 60 17.96 -15.20 -8.65
C LYS A 60 16.87 -14.40 -7.92
N ALA A 61 16.69 -14.65 -6.64
CA ALA A 61 15.75 -13.87 -5.82
C ALA A 61 16.20 -12.41 -5.71
N ARG A 62 17.50 -12.15 -5.53
CA ARG A 62 18.08 -10.79 -5.47
C ARG A 62 17.85 -10.03 -6.79
N GLU A 63 18.13 -10.69 -7.94
CA GLU A 63 17.85 -10.15 -9.26
C GLU A 63 16.36 -9.80 -9.45
N LEU A 64 15.46 -10.71 -9.05
CA LEU A 64 14.02 -10.51 -9.18
C LEU A 64 13.47 -9.44 -8.26
N ILE A 65 14.03 -9.28 -7.05
CA ILE A 65 13.69 -8.19 -6.13
C ILE A 65 14.14 -6.85 -6.71
N SER A 66 15.34 -6.77 -7.27
CA SER A 66 15.83 -5.55 -7.93
C SER A 66 15.01 -5.21 -9.18
N ALA A 67 14.54 -6.22 -9.93
CA ALA A 67 13.65 -6.08 -11.08
C ALA A 67 12.16 -5.83 -10.69
N ASN A 68 11.86 -5.63 -9.41
CA ASN A 68 10.50 -5.44 -8.87
C ASN A 68 9.49 -6.55 -9.26
N GLN A 69 9.94 -7.81 -9.23
CA GLN A 69 9.11 -8.99 -9.49
C GLN A 69 8.96 -9.85 -8.20
N PRO A 70 8.23 -9.35 -7.19
CA PRO A 70 8.20 -9.97 -5.86
C PRO A 70 7.54 -11.35 -5.84
N GLU A 71 6.55 -11.62 -6.70
CA GLU A 71 5.90 -12.92 -6.80
C GLU A 71 6.89 -14.00 -7.26
N LYS A 72 7.67 -13.69 -8.29
CA LYS A 72 8.71 -14.61 -8.78
C LYS A 72 9.85 -14.74 -7.77
N ALA A 73 10.28 -13.64 -7.14
CA ALA A 73 11.30 -13.69 -6.10
C ALA A 73 10.86 -14.59 -4.94
N TRP A 74 9.60 -14.50 -4.53
CA TRP A 74 9.03 -15.34 -3.47
C TRP A 74 9.07 -16.82 -3.81
N GLN A 75 8.84 -17.22 -5.06
CA GLN A 75 8.94 -18.61 -5.50
C GLN A 75 10.34 -19.22 -5.25
N TYR A 76 11.40 -18.41 -5.38
CA TYR A 76 12.77 -18.84 -5.09
C TYR A 76 13.11 -18.80 -3.59
N LEU A 77 12.51 -17.86 -2.84
CA LEU A 77 12.77 -17.69 -1.40
C LEU A 77 11.94 -18.64 -0.52
N ALA A 78 10.70 -18.94 -0.89
CA ALA A 78 9.81 -19.76 -0.08
C ALA A 78 10.40 -21.13 0.31
N PRO A 79 11.11 -21.88 -0.59
CA PRO A 79 11.76 -23.13 -0.22
C PRO A 79 12.91 -22.96 0.79
N LEU A 80 13.46 -21.77 0.94
CA LEU A 80 14.52 -21.42 1.90
C LEU A 80 13.96 -21.03 3.27
N ASN A 81 12.63 -20.96 3.40
CA ASN A 81 11.90 -20.65 4.63
C ASN A 81 12.37 -19.34 5.31
N PRO A 82 12.18 -18.15 4.69
CA PRO A 82 12.79 -16.89 5.13
C PRO A 82 12.47 -16.51 6.59
N SER A 83 11.30 -16.87 7.09
CA SER A 83 10.89 -16.56 8.47
C SER A 83 11.55 -17.45 9.54
N ARG A 84 12.25 -18.52 9.15
CA ARG A 84 12.85 -19.49 10.08
C ARG A 84 14.27 -19.93 9.70
N THR A 85 14.82 -19.41 8.61
CA THR A 85 16.18 -19.71 8.16
C THR A 85 17.24 -19.22 9.13
N GLY A 86 18.39 -19.85 9.16
CA GLY A 86 19.58 -19.35 9.86
C GLY A 86 20.38 -18.30 9.05
N SER A 87 19.91 -17.90 7.87
CA SER A 87 20.56 -16.89 7.04
C SER A 87 19.86 -15.55 7.16
N GLY A 88 20.56 -14.53 7.67
CA GLY A 88 20.04 -13.15 7.75
C GLY A 88 19.69 -12.59 6.40
N GLU A 89 20.46 -12.91 5.35
CA GLU A 89 20.21 -12.43 3.99
C GLU A 89 18.91 -13.01 3.39
N VAL A 90 18.72 -14.34 3.48
CA VAL A 90 17.49 -14.99 3.02
C VAL A 90 16.27 -14.41 3.73
N ALA A 91 16.38 -14.19 5.04
CA ALA A 91 15.32 -13.60 5.83
C ALA A 91 15.03 -12.14 5.38
N PHE A 92 16.06 -11.35 5.16
CA PHE A 92 15.90 -9.95 4.72
C PHE A 92 15.28 -9.83 3.32
N LEU A 93 15.77 -10.61 2.35
CA LEU A 93 15.16 -10.66 1.01
C LEU A 93 13.72 -11.19 1.06
N GLY A 94 13.44 -12.13 1.96
CA GLY A 94 12.09 -12.60 2.24
C GLY A 94 11.18 -11.49 2.77
N ALA A 95 11.69 -10.63 3.64
CA ALA A 95 10.96 -9.48 4.15
C ALA A 95 10.63 -8.47 3.03
N GLN A 96 11.60 -8.18 2.17
CA GLN A 96 11.41 -7.29 1.02
C GLN A 96 10.36 -7.81 0.04
N ALA A 97 10.40 -9.10 -0.29
CA ALA A 97 9.42 -9.73 -1.16
C ALA A 97 8.02 -9.72 -0.53
N ALA A 98 7.91 -10.14 0.75
CA ALA A 98 6.64 -10.20 1.49
C ALA A 98 6.01 -8.80 1.65
N ARG A 99 6.81 -7.76 1.92
CA ARG A 99 6.32 -6.38 1.99
C ARG A 99 5.72 -5.94 0.65
N ARG A 100 6.41 -6.17 -0.46
CA ARG A 100 5.91 -5.81 -1.81
C ARG A 100 4.64 -6.58 -2.19
N LEU A 101 4.48 -7.80 -1.68
CA LEU A 101 3.27 -8.62 -1.80
C LEU A 101 2.16 -8.21 -0.81
N LYS A 102 2.36 -7.16 -0.01
CA LYS A 102 1.45 -6.69 1.03
C LYS A 102 1.18 -7.73 2.14
N GLN A 103 2.08 -8.68 2.31
CA GLN A 103 2.01 -9.72 3.35
C GLN A 103 2.69 -9.23 4.64
N THR A 104 2.07 -8.26 5.31
CA THR A 104 2.66 -7.54 6.46
C THR A 104 3.14 -8.46 7.57
N THR A 105 2.35 -9.45 7.95
CA THR A 105 2.71 -10.41 9.02
C THR A 105 3.95 -11.22 8.65
N MET A 106 4.04 -11.69 7.41
CA MET A 106 5.18 -12.45 6.92
C MET A 106 6.44 -11.56 6.85
N ALA A 107 6.30 -10.32 6.37
CA ALA A 107 7.41 -9.37 6.31
C ALA A 107 7.99 -9.10 7.71
N LYS A 108 7.15 -8.88 8.73
CA LYS A 108 7.59 -8.71 10.13
C LYS A 108 8.34 -9.92 10.64
N ALA A 109 7.80 -11.12 10.46
CA ALA A 109 8.45 -12.36 10.88
C ALA A 109 9.83 -12.56 10.20
N CYS A 110 9.93 -12.20 8.93
CA CYS A 110 11.20 -12.25 8.19
C CYS A 110 12.21 -11.21 8.71
N LEU A 111 11.77 -9.96 9.03
CA LEU A 111 12.65 -8.93 9.61
C LEU A 111 13.17 -9.33 10.99
N GLU A 112 12.31 -9.86 11.84
CA GLU A 112 12.71 -10.39 13.15
C GLU A 112 13.74 -11.50 13.01
N ASN A 113 13.56 -12.39 12.05
CA ASN A 113 14.52 -13.47 11.78
C ASN A 113 15.83 -12.93 11.21
N ALA A 114 15.80 -11.93 10.33
CA ALA A 114 16.99 -11.27 9.81
C ALA A 114 17.81 -10.63 10.94
N ALA A 115 17.14 -9.95 11.88
CA ALA A 115 17.79 -9.35 13.06
C ALA A 115 18.46 -10.40 13.94
N LYS A 116 17.78 -11.53 14.22
CA LYS A 116 18.33 -12.64 15.01
C LYS A 116 19.57 -13.27 14.37
N ASN A 117 19.68 -13.23 13.05
CA ASN A 117 20.79 -13.80 12.29
C ASN A 117 21.82 -12.75 11.83
N GLY A 118 21.88 -11.60 12.51
CA GLY A 118 22.96 -10.62 12.37
C GLY A 118 22.95 -9.81 11.08
N TRP A 119 21.80 -9.66 10.43
CA TRP A 119 21.69 -8.74 9.28
C TRP A 119 21.88 -7.28 9.76
N PRO A 120 22.47 -6.37 8.93
CA PRO A 120 22.75 -5.00 9.34
C PRO A 120 21.52 -4.28 9.91
N PRO A 121 21.63 -3.70 11.14
CA PRO A 121 20.51 -3.05 11.82
C PRO A 121 19.92 -1.87 11.02
N GLU A 122 20.77 -1.14 10.28
CA GLU A 122 20.36 0.01 9.46
C GLU A 122 19.45 -0.44 8.32
N ALA A 123 19.78 -1.56 7.66
CA ALA A 123 18.96 -2.13 6.59
C ALA A 123 17.61 -2.64 7.13
N ILE A 124 17.61 -3.25 8.33
CA ILE A 124 16.40 -3.71 9.01
C ILE A 124 15.53 -2.54 9.41
N SER A 125 16.11 -1.49 9.96
CA SER A 125 15.39 -0.27 10.36
C SER A 125 14.73 0.41 9.16
N LEU A 126 15.45 0.53 8.05
CA LEU A 126 14.93 1.06 6.80
C LEU A 126 13.73 0.23 6.29
N GLU A 127 13.89 -1.09 6.17
CA GLU A 127 12.85 -1.96 5.65
C GLU A 127 11.63 -2.04 6.59
N SER A 128 11.84 -1.94 7.92
CA SER A 128 10.76 -1.84 8.90
C SER A 128 9.97 -0.54 8.74
N ALA A 129 10.66 0.60 8.58
CA ALA A 129 10.01 1.88 8.33
C ALA A 129 9.20 1.88 7.02
N LEU A 130 9.75 1.27 5.95
CA LEU A 130 9.02 1.10 4.69
C LEU A 130 7.76 0.22 4.85
N LEU A 131 7.84 -0.82 5.68
CA LEU A 131 6.70 -1.69 5.99
C LEU A 131 5.60 -0.95 6.77
N ASP A 132 5.99 -0.14 7.76
CA ASP A 132 5.07 0.67 8.55
C ASP A 132 4.36 1.73 7.69
N LEU A 133 5.10 2.41 6.81
CA LEU A 133 4.51 3.34 5.82
C LEU A 133 3.48 2.65 4.92
N GLN A 134 3.80 1.45 4.44
CA GLN A 134 2.89 0.70 3.57
C GLN A 134 1.65 0.20 4.31
N SER A 135 1.78 -0.11 5.59
CA SER A 135 0.68 -0.54 6.47
C SER A 135 -0.26 0.60 6.87
N GLY A 136 0.05 1.84 6.48
CA GLY A 136 -0.75 3.03 6.81
C GLY A 136 -0.50 3.56 8.22
N ASN A 137 0.51 3.06 8.90
CA ASN A 137 0.89 3.48 10.24
C ASN A 137 2.28 4.17 10.17
N PRO A 138 2.32 5.46 9.78
CA PRO A 138 3.57 6.20 9.71
C PRO A 138 4.08 6.45 11.13
N GLY A 139 4.92 5.55 11.59
CA GLY A 139 5.63 5.73 12.85
C GLY A 139 6.67 6.88 12.76
N PRO A 140 7.40 7.15 13.84
CA PRO A 140 8.46 8.17 13.86
C PRO A 140 9.55 7.95 12.80
N GLY A 141 9.58 6.78 12.15
CA GLY A 141 10.50 6.48 11.06
C GLY A 141 10.27 7.27 9.77
N MET A 142 9.08 7.86 9.56
CA MET A 142 8.78 8.61 8.33
C MET A 142 9.63 9.89 8.22
N GLU A 143 9.75 10.65 9.28
CA GLU A 143 10.58 11.87 9.29
C GLU A 143 12.05 11.52 9.05
N ASN A 144 12.56 10.46 9.68
CA ASN A 144 13.94 9.98 9.45
C ASN A 144 14.15 9.57 7.97
N LEU A 145 13.13 8.99 7.32
CA LEU A 145 13.21 8.64 5.90
C LEU A 145 13.24 9.89 5.01
N ILE A 146 12.44 10.91 5.34
CA ILE A 146 12.42 12.18 4.61
C ILE A 146 13.77 12.90 4.76
N ASP A 147 14.30 12.96 5.97
CA ASP A 147 15.61 13.57 6.24
C ASP A 147 16.74 12.82 5.51
N SER A 148 16.64 11.50 5.41
CA SER A 148 17.60 10.69 4.68
C SER A 148 17.66 10.99 3.19
N LEU A 149 16.60 11.55 2.58
CA LEU A 149 16.57 11.90 1.16
C LEU A 149 17.55 13.00 0.77
N GLN A 150 18.08 13.77 1.74
CA GLN A 150 19.10 14.80 1.49
C GLN A 150 20.47 14.22 1.11
N GLY A 151 20.73 12.95 1.45
CA GLY A 151 21.96 12.23 1.10
C GLY A 151 21.86 11.48 -0.23
N GLU A 152 23.00 11.23 -0.88
CA GLU A 152 23.07 10.33 -2.03
C GLU A 152 23.31 8.88 -1.54
N TYR A 153 22.33 8.01 -1.73
CA TYR A 153 22.47 6.58 -1.43
C TYR A 153 21.58 5.74 -2.38
N PRO A 154 21.99 4.49 -2.68
CA PRO A 154 21.35 3.66 -3.72
C PRO A 154 19.87 3.35 -3.44
N GLU A 155 19.43 3.38 -2.17
CA GLU A 155 18.07 3.01 -1.78
C GLU A 155 17.04 4.16 -1.90
N ARG A 156 17.47 5.39 -2.27
CA ARG A 156 16.57 6.55 -2.42
C ARG A 156 15.33 6.28 -3.25
N PRO A 157 15.39 5.65 -4.43
CA PRO A 157 14.20 5.37 -5.23
C PRO A 157 13.19 4.49 -4.48
N ARG A 158 13.67 3.50 -3.71
CA ARG A 158 12.82 2.60 -2.93
C ARG A 158 12.14 3.33 -1.76
N VAL A 159 12.85 4.26 -1.14
CA VAL A 159 12.29 5.12 -0.09
C VAL A 159 11.19 5.99 -0.68
N LEU A 160 11.44 6.63 -1.82
CA LEU A 160 10.47 7.47 -2.51
C LEU A 160 9.23 6.68 -2.96
N GLU A 161 9.41 5.46 -3.47
CA GLU A 161 8.30 4.55 -3.82
C GLU A 161 7.35 4.28 -2.64
N ALA A 162 7.86 4.24 -1.41
CA ALA A 162 7.05 4.04 -0.22
C ALA A 162 6.50 5.36 0.37
N LEU A 163 7.31 6.43 0.36
CA LEU A 163 6.96 7.73 0.94
C LEU A 163 5.84 8.43 0.17
N VAL A 164 5.92 8.47 -1.16
CA VAL A 164 4.94 9.21 -1.97
C VAL A 164 3.50 8.75 -1.72
N PRO A 165 3.18 7.44 -1.76
CA PRO A 165 1.84 6.96 -1.41
C PRO A 165 1.44 7.25 0.04
N ALA A 166 2.38 7.21 0.98
CA ALA A 166 2.11 7.46 2.40
C ALA A 166 1.76 8.94 2.64
N LEU A 167 2.57 9.86 2.13
CA LEU A 167 2.33 11.30 2.21
C LEU A 167 1.02 11.69 1.51
N PHE A 168 0.76 11.11 0.33
CA PHE A 168 -0.50 11.31 -0.39
C PHE A 168 -1.73 10.90 0.44
N ARG A 169 -1.68 9.76 1.14
CA ARG A 169 -2.77 9.31 2.03
C ARG A 169 -2.99 10.24 3.22
N GLN A 170 -1.92 10.87 3.72
CA GLN A 170 -1.97 11.84 4.83
C GLN A 170 -2.39 13.24 4.39
N PHE A 171 -2.61 13.46 3.09
CA PHE A 171 -2.83 14.78 2.50
C PHE A 171 -1.66 15.76 2.67
N ASP A 172 -0.46 15.25 2.93
CA ASP A 172 0.76 16.04 2.89
C ASP A 172 1.23 16.16 1.44
N LEU A 173 0.50 16.97 0.69
CA LEU A 173 0.64 17.01 -0.77
C LEU A 173 1.91 17.76 -1.20
N ASP A 174 2.39 18.72 -0.43
CA ASP A 174 3.61 19.47 -0.74
C ASP A 174 4.84 18.54 -0.66
N ARG A 175 4.97 17.78 0.43
CA ARG A 175 6.04 16.79 0.55
C ARG A 175 5.88 15.63 -0.43
N ALA A 176 4.65 15.20 -0.70
CA ALA A 176 4.37 14.19 -1.71
C ALA A 176 4.81 14.64 -3.12
N GLN A 177 4.57 15.90 -3.48
CA GLN A 177 4.99 16.49 -4.76
C GLN A 177 6.51 16.53 -4.88
N TYR A 178 7.19 17.05 -3.84
CA TYR A 178 8.65 17.06 -3.80
C TYR A 178 9.24 15.66 -3.98
N CYS A 179 8.76 14.69 -3.20
CA CYS A 179 9.23 13.30 -3.28
C CYS A 179 8.91 12.64 -4.64
N ALA A 180 7.73 12.89 -5.21
CA ALA A 180 7.35 12.34 -6.52
C ALA A 180 8.20 12.93 -7.64
N THR A 181 8.47 14.24 -7.61
CA THR A 181 9.36 14.90 -8.56
C THR A 181 10.76 14.32 -8.50
N LEU A 182 11.34 14.24 -7.30
CA LEU A 182 12.65 13.63 -7.09
C LEU A 182 12.69 12.17 -7.57
N TRP A 183 11.60 11.42 -7.41
CA TRP A 183 11.53 10.04 -7.90
C TRP A 183 11.58 9.98 -9.43
N THR A 184 10.86 10.88 -10.14
CA THR A 184 10.93 10.94 -11.62
C THR A 184 12.30 11.39 -12.15
N GLU A 185 13.05 12.20 -11.38
CA GLU A 185 14.42 12.59 -11.73
C GLU A 185 15.40 11.43 -11.56
N LEU A 186 15.27 10.65 -10.49
CA LEU A 186 16.15 9.50 -10.22
C LEU A 186 15.85 8.29 -11.12
N GLU A 187 14.59 8.07 -11.44
CA GLU A 187 14.13 6.94 -12.23
C GLU A 187 13.21 7.39 -13.39
N PRO A 188 13.71 8.14 -14.38
CA PRO A 188 12.88 8.69 -15.46
C PRO A 188 12.22 7.61 -16.35
N THR A 189 12.72 6.39 -16.32
CA THR A 189 12.16 5.23 -17.03
C THR A 189 11.21 4.39 -16.17
N ASN A 190 10.92 4.81 -14.94
CA ASN A 190 9.97 4.12 -14.08
C ASN A 190 8.56 4.72 -14.25
N PRO A 191 7.61 4.01 -14.88
CA PRO A 191 6.27 4.56 -15.12
C PRO A 191 5.52 4.86 -13.83
N ARG A 192 5.79 4.12 -12.74
CA ARG A 192 5.13 4.36 -11.44
C ARG A 192 5.48 5.71 -10.84
N ALA A 193 6.72 6.18 -11.03
CA ALA A 193 7.12 7.51 -10.56
C ALA A 193 6.27 8.60 -11.23
N TRP A 194 6.11 8.52 -12.54
CA TRP A 194 5.28 9.43 -13.31
C TRP A 194 3.80 9.34 -12.97
N VAL A 195 3.25 8.14 -12.80
CA VAL A 195 1.86 7.92 -12.37
C VAL A 195 1.62 8.58 -11.00
N TRP A 196 2.52 8.39 -10.05
CA TRP A 196 2.36 9.00 -8.72
C TRP A 196 2.49 10.52 -8.76
N LEU A 197 3.42 11.06 -9.53
CA LEU A 197 3.51 12.52 -9.75
C LEU A 197 2.19 13.04 -10.33
N GLY A 198 1.65 12.38 -11.38
CA GLY A 198 0.37 12.74 -11.96
C GLY A 198 -0.79 12.74 -10.96
N ARG A 199 -0.87 11.74 -10.08
CA ARG A 199 -1.89 11.65 -9.00
C ARG A 199 -1.76 12.78 -7.98
N VAL A 200 -0.55 13.10 -7.58
CA VAL A 200 -0.28 14.18 -6.62
C VAL A 200 -0.67 15.53 -7.25
N GLU A 201 -0.27 15.79 -8.48
CA GLU A 201 -0.61 17.01 -9.21
C GLU A 201 -2.13 17.13 -9.45
N GLU A 202 -2.82 16.03 -9.77
CA GLU A 202 -4.28 16.00 -9.87
C GLU A 202 -4.93 16.40 -8.54
N LYS A 203 -4.40 15.90 -7.42
CA LYS A 203 -4.92 16.20 -6.08
C LYS A 203 -4.67 17.64 -5.66
N LEU A 204 -3.57 18.23 -6.10
CA LEU A 204 -3.25 19.66 -5.98
C LEU A 204 -4.06 20.54 -6.94
N LEU A 205 -4.91 19.95 -7.79
CA LEU A 205 -5.66 20.60 -8.85
C LEU A 205 -4.79 21.25 -9.95
N ASN A 206 -3.54 20.84 -10.06
CA ASN A 206 -2.58 21.27 -11.07
C ASN A 206 -2.75 20.43 -12.35
N ARG A 207 -3.82 20.66 -13.11
CA ARG A 207 -4.18 19.84 -14.27
C ARG A 207 -3.10 19.70 -15.34
N PRO A 208 -2.44 20.79 -15.82
CA PRO A 208 -1.41 20.65 -16.86
C PRO A 208 -0.21 19.80 -16.42
N PRO A 209 0.39 19.99 -15.23
CA PRO A 209 1.43 19.08 -14.72
C PRO A 209 0.97 17.62 -14.56
N ALA A 210 -0.26 17.41 -14.09
CA ALA A 210 -0.82 16.06 -13.97
C ALA A 210 -0.89 15.37 -15.33
N GLU A 211 -1.42 16.05 -16.34
CA GLU A 211 -1.51 15.54 -17.71
C GLU A 211 -0.13 15.21 -18.29
N ALA A 212 0.84 16.10 -18.13
CA ALA A 212 2.20 15.86 -18.59
C ALA A 212 2.83 14.64 -17.93
N ALA A 213 2.62 14.47 -16.62
CA ALA A 213 3.13 13.31 -15.89
C ALA A 213 2.50 12.00 -16.37
N PHE A 214 1.16 11.93 -16.55
CA PHE A 214 0.52 10.73 -17.08
C PHE A 214 0.88 10.44 -18.55
N GLN A 215 1.10 11.48 -19.36
CA GLN A 215 1.64 11.29 -20.72
C GLN A 215 3.03 10.68 -20.68
N LYS A 216 3.91 11.16 -19.80
CA LYS A 216 5.24 10.56 -19.59
C LYS A 216 5.16 9.11 -19.13
N ALA A 217 4.23 8.79 -18.22
CA ALA A 217 3.98 7.40 -17.83
C ALA A 217 3.64 6.51 -19.04
N LEU A 218 2.79 6.99 -19.96
CA LEU A 218 2.40 6.25 -21.16
C LEU A 218 3.51 6.22 -22.24
N GLU A 219 4.40 7.20 -22.31
CA GLU A 219 5.58 7.14 -23.16
C GLU A 219 6.54 6.01 -22.73
N VAL A 220 6.70 5.83 -21.40
CA VAL A 220 7.57 4.79 -20.82
C VAL A 220 6.88 3.42 -20.82
N ALA A 221 5.61 3.38 -20.44
CA ALA A 221 4.79 2.17 -20.35
C ALA A 221 3.44 2.41 -21.05
N PRO A 222 3.35 2.19 -22.37
CA PRO A 222 2.15 2.46 -23.15
C PRO A 222 0.90 1.68 -22.67
N GLU A 223 1.09 0.62 -21.89
CA GLU A 223 0.03 -0.23 -21.34
C GLU A 223 -0.23 -0.01 -19.84
N ASP A 224 0.29 1.09 -19.27
CA ASP A 224 0.00 1.40 -17.88
C ASP A 224 -1.48 1.71 -17.68
N THR A 225 -2.15 0.81 -16.95
CA THR A 225 -3.61 0.85 -16.78
C THR A 225 -4.10 2.03 -15.94
N GLU A 226 -3.29 2.55 -15.03
CA GLU A 226 -3.62 3.73 -14.24
C GLU A 226 -3.59 5.00 -15.09
N ALA A 227 -2.51 5.17 -15.88
CA ALA A 227 -2.37 6.31 -16.77
C ALA A 227 -3.43 6.30 -17.87
N LEU A 228 -3.74 5.13 -18.47
CA LEU A 228 -4.82 4.97 -19.44
C LEU A 228 -6.19 5.36 -18.86
N ALA A 229 -6.51 4.91 -17.65
CA ALA A 229 -7.75 5.25 -16.98
C ALA A 229 -7.86 6.73 -16.68
N TRP A 230 -6.76 7.33 -16.24
CA TRP A 230 -6.72 8.77 -15.98
C TRP A 230 -6.95 9.58 -17.27
N MET A 231 -6.25 9.25 -18.33
CA MET A 231 -6.40 9.91 -19.65
C MET A 231 -7.83 9.78 -20.18
N ALA A 232 -8.44 8.58 -20.08
CA ALA A 232 -9.82 8.37 -20.49
C ALA A 232 -10.79 9.28 -19.70
N ARG A 233 -10.62 9.42 -18.39
CA ARG A 233 -11.40 10.36 -17.56
C ARG A 233 -11.21 11.84 -17.99
N GLN A 234 -9.99 12.25 -18.32
CA GLN A 234 -9.75 13.60 -18.76
C GLN A 234 -10.39 13.90 -20.13
N LEU A 235 -10.29 12.95 -21.07
CA LEU A 235 -10.96 13.07 -22.38
C LEU A 235 -12.49 13.13 -22.22
N GLN A 236 -13.10 12.31 -21.36
CA GLN A 236 -14.53 12.38 -21.03
C GLN A 236 -14.89 13.77 -20.47
N ARG A 237 -14.13 14.31 -19.51
CA ARG A 237 -14.35 15.65 -18.93
C ARG A 237 -14.24 16.77 -19.97
N ARG A 238 -13.39 16.59 -21.00
CA ARG A 238 -13.22 17.53 -22.11
C ARG A 238 -14.27 17.38 -23.21
N ARG A 239 -15.29 16.54 -22.99
CA ARG A 239 -16.31 16.23 -24.00
C ARG A 239 -15.75 15.62 -25.29
N GLN A 240 -14.72 14.78 -25.13
CA GLN A 240 -14.10 13.97 -26.16
C GLN A 240 -14.38 12.46 -25.91
N PRO A 241 -15.67 12.04 -25.85
CA PRO A 241 -16.04 10.68 -25.42
C PRO A 241 -15.60 9.60 -26.42
N ALA A 242 -15.49 9.91 -27.72
CA ALA A 242 -15.04 8.95 -28.73
C ALA A 242 -13.58 8.53 -28.53
N GLU A 243 -12.70 9.50 -28.24
CA GLU A 243 -11.30 9.24 -27.94
C GLU A 243 -11.15 8.51 -26.59
N ALA A 244 -11.95 8.91 -25.59
CA ALA A 244 -11.99 8.22 -24.30
C ALA A 244 -12.40 6.74 -24.48
N MET A 245 -13.41 6.43 -25.31
CA MET A 245 -13.85 5.05 -25.59
C MET A 245 -12.74 4.20 -26.24
N THR A 246 -11.88 4.81 -27.07
CA THR A 246 -10.73 4.10 -27.66
C THR A 246 -9.73 3.66 -26.58
N LEU A 247 -9.41 4.55 -25.60
CA LEU A 247 -8.55 4.21 -24.47
C LEU A 247 -9.22 3.20 -23.54
N LEU A 248 -10.53 3.30 -23.32
CA LEU A 248 -11.28 2.35 -22.49
C LEU A 248 -11.31 0.94 -23.12
N ALA A 249 -11.46 0.83 -24.44
CA ALA A 249 -11.38 -0.46 -25.13
C ALA A 249 -10.00 -1.12 -24.92
N ARG A 250 -8.93 -0.35 -25.02
CA ARG A 250 -7.56 -0.81 -24.73
C ARG A 250 -7.41 -1.19 -23.25
N LEU A 251 -7.85 -0.34 -22.33
CA LEU A 251 -7.82 -0.61 -20.90
C LEU A 251 -8.58 -1.90 -20.54
N LYS A 252 -9.75 -2.12 -21.16
CA LYS A 252 -10.58 -3.32 -20.95
C LYS A 252 -9.88 -4.61 -21.42
N SER A 253 -9.07 -4.54 -22.47
CA SER A 253 -8.28 -5.69 -22.93
C SER A 253 -7.10 -6.01 -21.99
N LEU A 254 -6.56 -5.01 -21.28
CA LEU A 254 -5.44 -5.17 -20.34
C LEU A 254 -5.91 -5.60 -18.95
N ASP A 255 -6.98 -4.96 -18.45
CA ASP A 255 -7.55 -5.21 -17.13
C ASP A 255 -9.07 -5.01 -17.14
N SER A 256 -9.80 -6.07 -17.48
CA SER A 256 -11.28 -6.06 -17.48
C SER A 256 -11.88 -6.06 -16.07
N SER A 257 -11.09 -6.34 -15.04
CA SER A 257 -11.53 -6.40 -13.63
C SER A 257 -11.54 -5.05 -12.93
N ARG A 258 -10.98 -4.03 -13.56
CA ARG A 258 -10.84 -2.70 -12.98
C ARG A 258 -12.20 -2.09 -12.62
N GLU A 259 -12.34 -1.65 -11.38
CA GLU A 259 -13.64 -1.21 -10.81
C GLU A 259 -14.19 0.06 -11.45
N ASP A 260 -13.32 1.02 -11.82
CA ASP A 260 -13.73 2.32 -12.37
C ASP A 260 -14.06 2.30 -13.87
N LEU A 261 -13.70 1.22 -14.57
CA LEU A 261 -13.85 1.10 -16.02
C LEU A 261 -15.31 1.30 -16.47
N SER A 262 -16.24 0.56 -15.87
CA SER A 262 -17.66 0.63 -16.23
C SER A 262 -18.28 2.00 -15.93
N LEU A 263 -17.81 2.70 -14.91
CA LEU A 263 -18.27 4.06 -14.59
C LEU A 263 -17.82 5.05 -15.67
N ILE A 264 -16.52 5.03 -16.05
CA ILE A 264 -16.01 5.94 -17.09
C ILE A 264 -16.68 5.63 -18.43
N GLU A 265 -16.82 4.34 -18.79
CA GLU A 265 -17.53 3.89 -19.99
C GLU A 265 -18.98 4.40 -20.02
N GLY A 266 -19.71 4.25 -18.93
CA GLY A 266 -21.09 4.72 -18.81
C GLY A 266 -21.22 6.22 -19.02
N LYS A 267 -20.30 7.03 -18.46
CA LYS A 267 -20.26 8.49 -18.66
C LYS A 267 -19.96 8.86 -20.11
N CYS A 268 -19.02 8.16 -20.75
CA CYS A 268 -18.73 8.38 -22.17
C CYS A 268 -19.92 8.04 -23.05
N LEU A 269 -20.63 6.94 -22.77
CA LEU A 269 -21.80 6.53 -23.52
C LEU A 269 -22.97 7.49 -23.35
N GLN A 270 -23.16 8.08 -22.17
CA GLN A 270 -24.11 9.20 -21.96
C GLN A 270 -23.76 10.41 -22.82
N ASP A 271 -22.49 10.84 -22.85
CA ASP A 271 -22.05 11.95 -23.68
C ASP A 271 -22.21 11.68 -25.20
N LEU A 272 -22.23 10.40 -25.62
CA LEU A 272 -22.49 9.95 -26.98
C LEU A 272 -23.98 9.76 -27.30
N GLY A 273 -24.89 9.94 -26.32
CA GLY A 273 -26.32 9.70 -26.49
C GLY A 273 -26.69 8.21 -26.57
N ARG A 274 -25.80 7.27 -26.19
CA ARG A 274 -26.02 5.81 -26.22
C ARG A 274 -26.61 5.34 -24.87
N GLU A 275 -27.87 5.78 -24.62
CA GLU A 275 -28.51 5.71 -23.30
C GLU A 275 -28.61 4.27 -22.75
N GLU A 276 -29.02 3.28 -23.56
CA GLU A 276 -29.20 1.90 -23.11
C GLU A 276 -27.88 1.24 -22.75
N GLU A 277 -26.82 1.53 -23.51
CA GLU A 277 -25.49 1.02 -23.22
C GLU A 277 -24.89 1.71 -21.99
N ALA A 278 -25.12 3.02 -21.86
CA ALA A 278 -24.73 3.78 -20.67
C ALA A 278 -25.40 3.21 -19.41
N ARG A 279 -26.70 2.91 -19.49
CA ARG A 279 -27.46 2.28 -18.40
C ARG A 279 -26.86 0.94 -18.00
N SER A 280 -26.53 0.10 -18.98
CA SER A 280 -25.90 -1.19 -18.74
C SER A 280 -24.55 -1.04 -18.04
N SER A 281 -23.68 -0.14 -18.54
CA SER A 281 -22.36 0.09 -17.96
C SER A 281 -22.44 0.69 -16.55
N LEU A 282 -23.35 1.63 -16.28
CA LEU A 282 -23.53 2.22 -14.95
C LEU A 282 -24.12 1.22 -13.96
N ARG A 283 -25.04 0.34 -14.37
CA ARG A 283 -25.53 -0.74 -13.51
C ARG A 283 -24.43 -1.73 -13.15
N GLU A 284 -23.55 -2.04 -14.09
CA GLU A 284 -22.37 -2.88 -13.81
C GLU A 284 -21.41 -2.16 -12.85
N ALA A 285 -21.19 -0.85 -12.99
CA ALA A 285 -20.35 -0.06 -12.10
C ALA A 285 -20.85 -0.11 -10.64
N VAL A 286 -22.13 0.12 -10.40
CA VAL A 286 -22.71 0.08 -9.04
C VAL A 286 -22.82 -1.35 -8.49
N LYS A 287 -22.90 -2.37 -9.33
CA LYS A 287 -22.84 -3.76 -8.93
C LYS A 287 -21.44 -4.17 -8.47
N ARG A 288 -20.40 -3.73 -9.18
CA ARG A 288 -18.99 -4.00 -8.82
C ARG A 288 -18.58 -3.25 -7.57
N ASN A 289 -18.97 -2.00 -7.46
CA ASN A 289 -18.65 -1.16 -6.30
C ASN A 289 -19.91 -0.45 -5.77
N PRO A 290 -20.69 -1.11 -4.90
CA PRO A 290 -21.93 -0.56 -4.34
C PRO A 290 -21.76 0.64 -3.42
N VAL A 291 -20.52 0.88 -2.92
CA VAL A 291 -20.21 2.03 -2.06
C VAL A 291 -19.71 3.24 -2.84
N ASN A 292 -19.58 3.14 -4.16
CA ASN A 292 -19.20 4.25 -5.02
C ASN A 292 -20.40 5.16 -5.27
N THR A 293 -20.45 6.30 -4.60
CA THR A 293 -21.52 7.30 -4.73
C THR A 293 -21.62 7.88 -6.14
N ASP A 294 -20.49 8.06 -6.85
CA ASP A 294 -20.47 8.60 -8.21
C ASP A 294 -21.23 7.69 -9.18
N GLY A 295 -21.08 6.36 -9.05
CA GLY A 295 -21.80 5.40 -9.89
C GLY A 295 -23.31 5.49 -9.73
N TRP A 296 -23.79 5.56 -8.49
CA TRP A 296 -25.21 5.73 -8.20
C TRP A 296 -25.74 7.09 -8.65
N LEU A 297 -24.95 8.16 -8.48
CA LEU A 297 -25.33 9.51 -8.89
C LEU A 297 -25.52 9.59 -10.40
N GLU A 298 -24.56 9.06 -11.19
CA GLU A 298 -24.63 9.06 -12.64
C GLU A 298 -25.77 8.16 -13.17
N LEU A 299 -25.99 7.00 -12.55
CA LEU A 299 -27.13 6.15 -12.87
C LEU A 299 -28.45 6.89 -12.63
N GLY A 300 -28.59 7.52 -11.47
CA GLY A 300 -29.77 8.32 -11.13
C GLY A 300 -30.01 9.47 -12.12
N ARG A 301 -28.96 10.15 -12.54
CA ARG A 301 -29.04 11.23 -13.54
C ARG A 301 -29.49 10.72 -14.92
N LEU A 302 -28.91 9.59 -15.36
CA LEU A 302 -29.34 8.96 -16.60
C LEU A 302 -30.81 8.61 -16.55
N GLU A 303 -31.27 7.93 -15.51
CA GLU A 303 -32.65 7.52 -15.37
C GLU A 303 -33.62 8.71 -15.26
N LEU A 304 -33.19 9.78 -14.58
CA LEU A 304 -33.96 11.01 -14.52
C LEU A 304 -34.09 11.69 -15.91
N ASN A 305 -33.01 11.73 -16.68
CA ASN A 305 -32.97 12.34 -18.01
C ASN A 305 -33.78 11.50 -19.02
N THR A 306 -33.81 10.19 -18.86
CA THR A 306 -34.61 9.26 -19.71
C THR A 306 -36.04 9.07 -19.18
N ASN A 307 -36.50 9.94 -18.28
CA ASN A 307 -37.86 9.99 -17.75
C ASN A 307 -38.28 8.74 -16.96
N HIS A 308 -37.36 8.17 -16.17
CA HIS A 308 -37.61 7.10 -15.20
C HIS A 308 -37.38 7.59 -13.76
N PRO A 309 -38.21 8.53 -13.26
CA PRO A 309 -37.95 9.20 -12.00
C PRO A 309 -38.00 8.30 -10.76
N GLU A 310 -38.73 7.16 -10.83
CA GLU A 310 -38.78 6.17 -9.73
C GLU A 310 -37.43 5.44 -9.58
N ILE A 311 -36.82 5.08 -10.72
CA ILE A 311 -35.49 4.43 -10.70
C ILE A 311 -34.42 5.42 -10.26
N ALA A 312 -34.53 6.68 -10.72
CA ALA A 312 -33.65 7.76 -10.31
C ALA A 312 -33.73 8.01 -8.77
N GLU A 313 -34.95 8.05 -8.21
CA GLU A 313 -35.18 8.15 -6.75
C GLU A 313 -34.45 7.04 -6.00
N ALA A 314 -34.58 5.79 -6.47
CA ALA A 314 -33.90 4.65 -5.84
C ALA A 314 -32.37 4.80 -5.89
N ALA A 315 -31.80 5.24 -7.01
CA ALA A 315 -30.36 5.48 -7.15
C ALA A 315 -29.86 6.60 -6.24
N PHE A 316 -30.54 7.76 -6.22
CA PHE A 316 -30.16 8.86 -5.32
C PHE A 316 -30.33 8.51 -3.84
N SER A 317 -31.29 7.65 -3.51
CA SER A 317 -31.43 7.10 -2.14
C SER A 317 -30.19 6.31 -1.70
N GLN A 318 -29.52 5.57 -2.62
CA GLN A 318 -28.27 4.89 -2.29
C GLN A 318 -27.14 5.91 -2.03
N VAL A 319 -27.04 6.98 -2.83
CA VAL A 319 -26.08 8.05 -2.58
C VAL A 319 -26.30 8.65 -1.18
N LEU A 320 -27.56 8.99 -0.84
CA LEU A 320 -27.89 9.62 0.43
C LEU A 320 -27.77 8.69 1.64
N LYS A 321 -27.83 7.37 1.46
CA LYS A 321 -27.46 6.41 2.51
C LYS A 321 -25.97 6.41 2.81
N LEU A 322 -25.13 6.55 1.78
CA LEU A 322 -23.67 6.56 1.90
C LEU A 322 -23.16 7.94 2.34
N ASN A 323 -23.74 9.00 1.81
CA ASN A 323 -23.45 10.39 2.12
C ASN A 323 -24.74 11.20 2.28
N PRO A 324 -25.30 11.31 3.50
CA PRO A 324 -26.55 12.03 3.76
C PRO A 324 -26.51 13.54 3.50
N ALA A 325 -25.32 14.08 3.29
CA ALA A 325 -25.08 15.51 3.00
C ALA A 325 -24.68 15.75 1.55
N ASP A 326 -24.85 14.78 0.66
CA ASP A 326 -24.56 14.95 -0.76
C ASP A 326 -25.52 15.95 -1.41
N ARG A 327 -25.02 17.14 -1.71
CA ARG A 327 -25.84 18.26 -2.25
C ARG A 327 -26.45 17.94 -3.59
N GLU A 328 -25.69 17.25 -4.42
CA GLU A 328 -26.09 16.95 -5.79
C GLU A 328 -27.16 15.85 -5.82
N ALA A 329 -27.00 14.85 -4.97
CA ALA A 329 -28.01 13.81 -4.77
C ALA A 329 -29.30 14.39 -4.18
N LEU A 330 -29.21 15.29 -3.19
CA LEU A 330 -30.39 15.96 -2.61
C LEU A 330 -31.12 16.78 -3.68
N PHE A 331 -30.41 17.55 -4.49
CA PHE A 331 -31.01 18.34 -5.57
C PHE A 331 -31.71 17.45 -6.59
N SER A 332 -31.00 16.43 -7.10
CA SER A 332 -31.52 15.52 -8.11
C SER A 332 -32.67 14.65 -7.59
N MET A 333 -32.61 14.27 -6.31
CA MET A 333 -33.70 13.57 -5.62
C MET A 333 -34.96 14.42 -5.56
N ALA A 334 -34.85 15.71 -5.22
CA ALA A 334 -35.99 16.60 -5.21
C ALA A 334 -36.64 16.71 -6.60
N GLN A 335 -35.83 16.78 -7.67
CA GLN A 335 -36.34 16.79 -9.04
C GLN A 335 -37.04 15.48 -9.41
N ALA A 336 -36.48 14.32 -9.01
CA ALA A 336 -37.10 13.03 -9.27
C ALA A 336 -38.47 12.90 -8.59
N LEU A 337 -38.57 13.36 -7.33
CA LEU A 337 -39.83 13.37 -6.57
C LEU A 337 -40.87 14.33 -7.18
N GLU A 338 -40.44 15.48 -7.70
CA GLU A 338 -41.33 16.39 -8.38
C GLU A 338 -41.93 15.82 -9.67
N ARG A 339 -41.09 15.15 -10.48
CA ARG A 339 -41.56 14.49 -11.72
C ARG A 339 -42.57 13.35 -11.42
N GLN A 340 -42.50 12.78 -10.22
CA GLN A 340 -43.48 11.78 -9.75
C GLN A 340 -44.73 12.41 -9.11
N GLY A 341 -44.79 13.75 -9.00
CA GLY A 341 -45.90 14.43 -8.32
C GLY A 341 -45.82 14.38 -6.78
N LYS A 342 -44.77 13.86 -6.19
CA LYS A 342 -44.54 13.71 -4.74
C LYS A 342 -44.09 15.06 -4.10
N LYS A 343 -44.91 16.12 -4.25
CA LYS A 343 -44.53 17.50 -3.89
C LYS A 343 -44.06 17.69 -2.47
N THR A 344 -44.79 17.11 -1.47
CA THR A 344 -44.41 17.23 -0.04
C THR A 344 -43.06 16.59 0.27
N GLN A 345 -42.76 15.45 -0.34
CA GLN A 345 -41.45 14.79 -0.17
C GLN A 345 -40.33 15.61 -0.83
N ALA A 346 -40.59 16.15 -2.01
CA ALA A 346 -39.64 17.02 -2.72
C ALA A 346 -39.29 18.26 -1.89
N GLU A 347 -40.29 18.90 -1.27
CA GLU A 347 -40.09 20.05 -0.38
C GLU A 347 -39.25 19.66 0.85
N THR A 348 -39.51 18.51 1.46
CA THR A 348 -38.70 18.01 2.59
C THR A 348 -37.24 17.84 2.21
N VAL A 349 -36.96 17.25 1.03
CA VAL A 349 -35.59 17.07 0.54
C VAL A 349 -34.92 18.42 0.20
N ARG A 350 -35.66 19.36 -0.36
CA ARG A 350 -35.15 20.74 -0.60
C ARG A 350 -34.79 21.45 0.71
N ASN A 351 -35.63 21.36 1.72
CA ASN A 351 -35.35 21.95 3.02
C ASN A 351 -34.08 21.33 3.63
N ARG A 352 -33.89 20.01 3.45
CA ARG A 352 -32.66 19.33 3.84
C ARG A 352 -31.45 19.84 3.05
N GLN A 353 -31.55 20.04 1.75
CA GLN A 353 -30.49 20.61 0.92
C GLN A 353 -30.08 22.00 1.42
N ILE A 354 -31.06 22.89 1.67
CA ILE A 354 -30.81 24.24 2.19
C ILE A 354 -30.08 24.18 3.53
N GLN A 355 -30.47 23.25 4.41
CA GLN A 355 -29.80 23.08 5.69
C GLN A 355 -28.34 22.62 5.50
N VAL A 356 -28.09 21.63 4.64
CA VAL A 356 -26.74 21.18 4.31
C VAL A 356 -25.87 22.32 3.76
N GLU A 357 -26.43 23.18 2.92
CA GLU A 357 -25.71 24.32 2.39
C GLU A 357 -25.32 25.35 3.47
N LYS A 358 -26.21 25.59 4.44
CA LYS A 358 -25.92 26.42 5.61
C LYS A 358 -24.82 25.81 6.47
N ASP A 359 -24.91 24.52 6.73
CA ASP A 359 -23.94 23.77 7.54
C ASP A 359 -22.54 23.77 6.88
N LEU A 360 -22.48 23.63 5.56
CA LEU A 360 -21.22 23.72 4.81
C LEU A 360 -20.61 25.11 4.85
N LYS A 361 -21.43 26.16 4.87
CA LYS A 361 -20.94 27.53 5.08
C LYS A 361 -20.36 27.68 6.47
N ALA A 362 -21.10 27.26 7.51
CA ALA A 362 -20.62 27.28 8.90
C ALA A 362 -19.33 26.47 9.08
N THR A 363 -19.21 25.32 8.42
CA THR A 363 -17.98 24.52 8.41
C THR A 363 -16.79 25.28 7.83
N ARG A 364 -16.98 26.03 6.73
CA ARG A 364 -15.93 26.87 6.16
C ARG A 364 -15.53 28.03 7.08
N ASP A 365 -16.50 28.66 7.73
CA ASP A 365 -16.25 29.73 8.66
C ASP A 365 -15.48 29.23 9.90
N ALA A 366 -15.83 28.04 10.42
CA ALA A 366 -15.09 27.39 11.50
C ALA A 366 -13.67 26.96 11.06
N ALA A 367 -13.50 26.46 9.84
CA ALA A 367 -12.19 26.14 9.29
C ALA A 367 -11.30 27.39 9.13
N GLN A 368 -11.88 28.56 8.86
CA GLN A 368 -11.16 29.83 8.87
C GLN A 368 -10.64 30.16 10.27
N LYS A 369 -11.49 30.02 11.31
CA LYS A 369 -11.07 30.21 12.72
C LYS A 369 -9.90 29.32 13.11
N ILE A 370 -9.87 28.05 12.63
CA ILE A 370 -8.72 27.13 12.85
C ILE A 370 -7.43 27.68 12.22
N ARG A 371 -7.49 28.27 11.03
CA ARG A 371 -6.32 28.89 10.40
C ARG A 371 -5.79 30.10 11.19
N GLU A 372 -6.70 30.89 11.74
CA GLU A 372 -6.38 32.09 12.56
C GLU A 372 -5.83 31.70 13.93
N ASN A 373 -6.38 30.66 14.57
CA ASN A 373 -5.93 30.12 15.87
C ASN A 373 -5.90 28.59 15.85
N PRO A 374 -4.80 27.97 15.38
CA PRO A 374 -4.68 26.52 15.26
C PRO A 374 -4.78 25.73 16.59
N LYS A 375 -4.53 26.40 17.74
CA LYS A 375 -4.54 25.77 19.06
C LYS A 375 -5.91 25.81 19.75
N ASP A 376 -6.89 26.50 19.17
CA ASP A 376 -8.26 26.53 19.72
C ASP A 376 -9.02 25.27 19.36
N PRO A 377 -9.48 24.46 20.34
CA PRO A 377 -10.27 23.26 20.06
C PRO A 377 -11.72 23.57 19.67
N ALA A 378 -12.26 24.77 20.00
CA ALA A 378 -13.67 25.09 19.81
C ALA A 378 -14.16 25.00 18.37
N PRO A 379 -13.46 25.56 17.35
CA PRO A 379 -13.89 25.46 15.96
C PRO A 379 -13.89 24.02 15.43
N ARG A 380 -13.02 23.14 15.97
CA ARG A 380 -13.02 21.71 15.61
C ARG A 380 -14.26 21.00 16.09
N VAL A 381 -14.70 21.33 17.30
CA VAL A 381 -15.96 20.82 17.86
C VAL A 381 -17.18 21.38 17.14
N GLU A 382 -17.15 22.63 16.71
CA GLU A 382 -18.18 23.22 15.84
C GLU A 382 -18.33 22.42 14.54
N ILE A 383 -17.22 22.14 13.84
CA ILE A 383 -17.21 21.33 12.61
C ILE A 383 -17.72 19.90 12.91
N ALA A 384 -17.25 19.28 13.99
CA ALA A 384 -17.68 17.96 14.39
C ALA A 384 -19.20 17.89 14.61
N GLY A 385 -19.76 18.86 15.32
CA GLY A 385 -21.21 18.97 15.55
C GLY A 385 -22.00 19.02 14.25
N LEU A 386 -21.57 19.86 13.29
CA LEU A 386 -22.18 19.97 11.98
C LEU A 386 -22.08 18.66 11.18
N MET A 387 -20.92 17.99 11.20
CA MET A 387 -20.73 16.70 10.52
C MET A 387 -21.64 15.61 11.12
N LEU A 388 -21.71 15.51 12.46
CA LEU A 388 -22.56 14.55 13.16
C LEU A 388 -24.05 14.78 12.90
N GLN A 389 -24.51 16.04 12.88
CA GLN A 389 -25.89 16.41 12.55
C GLN A 389 -26.24 16.03 11.09
N ASN A 390 -25.27 16.08 10.21
CA ASN A 390 -25.41 15.67 8.82
C ASN A 390 -25.26 14.17 8.58
N GLY A 391 -25.06 13.35 9.63
CA GLY A 391 -24.90 11.90 9.54
C GLY A 391 -23.50 11.44 9.14
N LEU A 392 -22.53 12.35 9.07
CA LEU A 392 -21.13 12.07 8.76
C LEU A 392 -20.38 11.70 10.05
N VAL A 393 -20.73 10.53 10.59
CA VAL A 393 -20.32 10.11 11.95
C VAL A 393 -18.80 9.91 12.06
N GLN A 394 -18.19 9.31 11.05
CA GLN A 394 -16.74 9.07 11.07
C GLN A 394 -15.94 10.38 10.97
N GLU A 395 -16.35 11.28 10.12
CA GLU A 395 -15.74 12.60 9.93
C GLU A 395 -15.90 13.45 11.21
N GLY A 396 -17.09 13.48 11.76
CA GLY A 396 -17.36 14.14 13.04
C GLY A 396 -16.49 13.60 14.18
N GLY A 397 -16.34 12.28 14.27
CA GLY A 397 -15.46 11.63 15.24
C GLY A 397 -14.00 12.03 15.12
N ARG A 398 -13.47 12.11 13.89
CA ARG A 398 -12.08 12.57 13.64
C ARG A 398 -11.88 14.03 14.08
N TRP A 399 -12.85 14.90 13.83
CA TRP A 399 -12.77 16.28 14.29
C TRP A 399 -12.82 16.41 15.81
N LEU A 400 -13.64 15.57 16.49
CA LEU A 400 -13.64 15.51 17.96
C LEU A 400 -12.30 15.03 18.50
N GLN A 401 -11.72 13.99 17.92
CA GLN A 401 -10.39 13.52 18.29
C GLN A 401 -9.34 14.61 18.12
N SER A 402 -9.34 15.32 16.98
CA SER A 402 -8.43 16.44 16.74
C SER A 402 -8.58 17.58 17.76
N ALA A 403 -9.79 17.79 18.29
CA ALA A 403 -9.99 18.76 19.35
C ALA A 403 -9.42 18.27 20.69
N LEU A 404 -9.56 16.97 21.00
CA LEU A 404 -9.04 16.34 22.22
C LEU A 404 -7.53 16.15 22.19
N ASP A 405 -6.93 16.04 21.03
CA ASP A 405 -5.45 16.04 20.87
C ASP A 405 -4.84 17.39 21.28
N LEU A 406 -5.60 18.49 21.15
CA LEU A 406 -5.19 19.83 21.62
C LEU A 406 -5.48 20.04 23.11
N ASP A 407 -6.65 19.61 23.57
CA ASP A 407 -7.06 19.67 24.98
C ASP A 407 -7.81 18.39 25.34
N PRO A 408 -7.13 17.41 25.98
CA PRO A 408 -7.74 16.14 26.39
C PRO A 408 -8.92 16.28 27.35
N GLN A 409 -9.08 17.42 28.03
CA GLN A 409 -10.16 17.67 28.98
C GLN A 409 -11.26 18.57 28.40
N TYR A 410 -11.23 18.88 27.12
CA TYR A 410 -12.20 19.77 26.49
C TYR A 410 -13.63 19.19 26.54
N THR A 411 -14.40 19.65 27.49
CA THR A 411 -15.75 19.15 27.83
C THR A 411 -16.70 19.10 26.62
N PRO A 412 -16.78 20.15 25.73
CA PRO A 412 -17.70 20.10 24.61
C PRO A 412 -17.41 18.95 23.61
N ALA A 413 -16.15 18.56 23.44
CA ALA A 413 -15.81 17.42 22.60
C ALA A 413 -16.24 16.08 23.23
N ARG A 414 -16.01 15.92 24.53
CA ARG A 414 -16.42 14.73 25.28
C ARG A 414 -17.94 14.55 25.33
N ASP A 415 -18.68 15.65 25.49
CA ASP A 415 -20.12 15.65 25.49
C ASP A 415 -20.69 15.15 24.16
N LEU A 416 -20.12 15.62 23.03
CA LEU A 416 -20.52 15.14 21.72
C LEU A 416 -20.14 13.67 21.50
N LEU A 417 -18.96 13.21 21.92
CA LEU A 417 -18.60 11.79 21.86
C LEU A 417 -19.62 10.94 22.60
N THR A 418 -19.98 11.35 23.83
CA THR A 418 -20.97 10.65 24.66
C THR A 418 -22.35 10.65 24.00
N LYS A 419 -22.81 11.82 23.53
CA LYS A 419 -24.10 11.99 22.86
C LYS A 419 -24.30 11.09 21.65
N TYR A 420 -23.23 10.90 20.84
CA TYR A 420 -23.29 10.10 19.62
C TYR A 420 -22.73 8.67 19.78
N GLY A 421 -22.40 8.26 21.01
CA GLY A 421 -21.92 6.90 21.32
C GLY A 421 -20.56 6.58 20.69
N LEU A 422 -19.73 7.60 20.45
CA LEU A 422 -18.39 7.47 19.88
C LEU A 422 -17.36 7.25 21.00
N ARG A 423 -16.35 6.40 20.73
CA ARG A 423 -15.28 6.07 21.69
C ARG A 423 -13.92 6.51 21.17
#